data_dab6d091dd99c67dc38ffc6526462d9d
#
_entry.id   dab6d091dd99c67dc38ffc6526462d9d
#
_cell.length_a   1.000
_cell.length_b   1.000
_cell.length_c   1.000
_cell.angle_alpha   90.00
_cell.angle_beta   90.00
_cell.angle_gamma   90.00
#
_symmetry.space_group_name_H-M   'P 1'
#
loop_
_entity.id
_entity.type
_entity.pdbx_description
1 polymer ?
#
loop_
_entity_poly.entity_id
_entity_poly.type
_entity_poly.pdbx_seq_one_letter_code
_entity_poly.pdbx_strand_id
1 'polypeptide(L)'
;MMKLIQSIDVYAPQHLGKKDVLTINDKIVKIKDAGSMSADGFLSEAEMINGEGLLLTPGFVDSHVHVLGGGGEGGFANRTPEATMEGLTKFGVTTVVGCLGTDGIGRDMCALVAKTKGLNEQGMSAYCYTGSYQIPVHTLTDSIVKDIMMIQEIIGTGEIAISDHRSSQPTFEEFARVVADTRLGGVLSGKAGIVNVHLGDSPRCLDLIERVVDETEIPASQILPTHINRNEMLFGKSIEYALKGGAVDFTGNEDIDYWETICDEVRVCNGIKRMLDAGVNPDRMTISSDGQGSLPMYSSDGKFLGMGVGQSSCLLKEVKECVFKTEIPLEIAISTITSNPAAILHLKGKGKVEEGYDADLCILDQELQLVEVIAKGNTVYKK
;
A
#
# COMPACT_ATOMS: atom_id res chain seq x y z
N MET A 1 2.97 9.12 25.40
CA MET A 1 3.67 7.91 25.94
C MET A 1 5.11 7.97 25.47
N MET A 2 6.05 7.44 26.26
CA MET A 2 7.47 7.39 25.89
C MET A 2 7.93 5.92 25.87
N LYS A 3 8.61 5.50 24.80
CA LYS A 3 9.16 4.15 24.68
C LYS A 3 10.65 4.23 24.33
N LEU A 4 11.44 3.39 24.97
CA LEU A 4 12.86 3.20 24.65
C LEU A 4 13.07 1.74 24.21
N ILE A 5 13.30 1.56 22.92
CA ILE A 5 13.63 0.25 22.33
C ILE A 5 15.14 0.14 22.28
N GLN A 6 15.71 -0.82 23.01
CA GLN A 6 17.15 -0.95 23.16
C GLN A 6 17.72 -2.12 22.39
N SER A 7 18.91 -1.91 21.82
CA SER A 7 19.73 -2.95 21.17
C SER A 7 19.03 -3.72 20.06
N ILE A 8 18.11 -3.05 19.35
CA ILE A 8 17.34 -3.64 18.24
C ILE A 8 18.08 -3.45 16.91
N ASP A 9 17.99 -4.42 16.02
CA ASP A 9 18.58 -4.34 14.68
C ASP A 9 17.63 -3.59 13.75
N VAL A 10 18.03 -2.42 13.22
CA VAL A 10 17.14 -1.45 12.57
C VAL A 10 17.26 -1.52 11.05
N TYR A 11 16.13 -1.72 10.39
CA TYR A 11 15.91 -1.55 8.95
C TYR A 11 15.01 -0.32 8.69
N ALA A 12 15.55 0.74 8.11
CA ALA A 12 14.93 2.08 8.05
C ALA A 12 14.37 2.61 6.69
N PRO A 13 14.28 1.93 5.52
CA PRO A 13 14.49 0.52 5.21
C PRO A 13 15.96 0.07 5.10
N GLN A 14 16.91 0.97 4.91
CA GLN A 14 18.33 0.60 4.89
C GLN A 14 18.75 0.02 6.22
N HIS A 15 19.62 -0.98 6.20
CA HIS A 15 20.14 -1.62 7.40
C HIS A 15 21.06 -0.68 8.17
N LEU A 16 20.67 -0.25 9.37
CA LEU A 16 21.44 0.66 10.23
C LEU A 16 22.25 -0.08 11.31
N GLY A 17 22.07 -1.40 11.43
CA GLY A 17 22.63 -2.20 12.52
C GLY A 17 21.92 -1.97 13.86
N LYS A 18 22.53 -2.46 14.95
CA LYS A 18 21.94 -2.39 16.29
C LYS A 18 21.88 -0.95 16.79
N LYS A 19 20.70 -0.49 17.19
CA LYS A 19 20.42 0.85 17.68
C LYS A 19 19.54 0.83 18.93
N ASP A 20 19.60 1.95 19.66
CA ASP A 20 18.59 2.35 20.62
C ASP A 20 17.66 3.38 19.96
N VAL A 21 16.35 3.18 20.04
CA VAL A 21 15.34 4.05 19.41
C VAL A 21 14.40 4.58 20.48
N LEU A 22 14.34 5.91 20.62
CA LEU A 22 13.45 6.61 21.55
C LEU A 22 12.26 7.19 20.78
N THR A 23 11.05 6.86 21.23
CA THR A 23 9.82 7.51 20.76
C THR A 23 9.18 8.31 21.90
N ILE A 24 8.63 9.46 21.57
CA ILE A 24 7.81 10.27 22.48
C ILE A 24 6.54 10.64 21.76
N ASN A 25 5.41 10.29 22.35
CA ASN A 25 4.09 10.38 21.74
C ASN A 25 4.08 9.69 20.36
N ASP A 26 3.76 10.39 19.32
CA ASP A 26 3.64 9.89 17.95
C ASP A 26 4.94 10.01 17.13
N LYS A 27 6.08 10.40 17.72
CA LYS A 27 7.32 10.66 16.98
C LYS A 27 8.51 9.81 17.43
N ILE A 28 9.34 9.45 16.45
CA ILE A 28 10.71 8.97 16.69
C ILE A 28 11.57 10.20 17.00
N VAL A 29 12.08 10.29 18.22
CA VAL A 29 12.77 11.48 18.70
C VAL A 29 14.27 11.33 18.58
N LYS A 30 14.80 10.12 18.83
CA LYS A 30 16.23 9.88 18.81
C LYS A 30 16.58 8.45 18.41
N ILE A 31 17.63 8.32 17.61
CA ILE A 31 18.25 7.06 17.24
C ILE A 31 19.73 7.15 17.57
N LYS A 32 20.26 6.18 18.32
CA LYS A 32 21.68 6.12 18.70
C LYS A 32 22.21 4.69 18.60
N ASP A 33 23.53 4.54 18.67
CA ASP A 33 24.15 3.22 18.75
C ASP A 33 23.69 2.47 19.99
N ALA A 34 23.57 1.16 19.88
CA ALA A 34 23.08 0.29 20.96
C ALA A 34 23.86 0.50 22.25
N GLY A 35 23.14 0.58 23.37
CA GLY A 35 23.70 0.82 24.68
C GLY A 35 24.09 2.28 24.97
N SER A 36 23.79 3.22 24.07
CA SER A 36 24.06 4.64 24.24
C SER A 36 22.98 5.40 24.99
N MET A 37 21.80 4.80 25.18
CA MET A 37 20.71 5.37 25.96
C MET A 37 20.41 4.50 27.18
N SER A 38 20.61 5.06 28.38
CA SER A 38 20.25 4.40 29.63
C SER A 38 18.90 4.86 30.14
N ALA A 39 18.23 3.98 30.89
CA ALA A 39 16.92 4.28 31.50
C ALA A 39 17.04 5.17 32.76
N ASP A 40 17.95 6.13 32.76
CA ASP A 40 18.22 7.01 33.88
C ASP A 40 17.60 8.41 33.68
N GLY A 41 17.35 9.10 34.78
CA GLY A 41 16.80 10.45 34.74
C GLY A 41 15.47 10.51 34.05
N PHE A 42 15.32 11.36 33.00
CA PHE A 42 14.10 11.54 32.24
C PHE A 42 13.61 10.25 31.56
N LEU A 43 14.51 9.36 31.14
CA LEU A 43 14.16 8.12 30.46
C LEU A 43 13.70 7.02 31.43
N SER A 44 13.76 7.23 32.75
CA SER A 44 13.24 6.27 33.74
C SER A 44 11.73 6.05 33.68
N GLU A 45 10.99 6.99 33.07
CA GLU A 45 9.55 6.88 32.84
C GLU A 45 9.18 6.22 31.52
N ALA A 46 10.17 5.87 30.67
CA ALA A 46 9.92 5.23 29.42
C ALA A 46 9.50 3.76 29.59
N GLU A 47 8.56 3.32 28.79
CA GLU A 47 8.33 1.89 28.57
C GLU A 47 9.55 1.30 27.88
N MET A 48 10.20 0.35 28.56
CA MET A 48 11.42 -0.29 28.07
C MET A 48 11.08 -1.52 27.22
N ILE A 49 11.59 -1.55 25.98
CA ILE A 49 11.46 -2.69 25.08
C ILE A 49 12.87 -3.25 24.82
N ASN A 50 13.09 -4.50 25.22
CA ASN A 50 14.33 -5.20 24.88
C ASN A 50 14.27 -5.68 23.44
N GLY A 51 15.13 -5.13 22.57
CA GLY A 51 15.22 -5.45 21.17
C GLY A 51 16.29 -6.49 20.79
N GLU A 52 16.98 -7.08 21.80
CA GLU A 52 18.05 -8.04 21.52
C GLU A 52 17.52 -9.26 20.75
N GLY A 53 18.13 -9.55 19.60
CA GLY A 53 17.70 -10.63 18.70
C GLY A 53 16.45 -10.31 17.86
N LEU A 54 15.93 -9.09 17.93
CA LEU A 54 14.77 -8.64 17.16
C LEU A 54 15.18 -7.61 16.09
N LEU A 55 14.30 -7.45 15.10
CA LEU A 55 14.42 -6.48 14.02
C LEU A 55 13.37 -5.39 14.21
N LEU A 56 13.72 -4.15 13.87
CA LEU A 56 12.82 -3.01 13.82
C LEU A 56 12.69 -2.53 12.38
N THR A 57 11.48 -2.46 11.89
CA THR A 57 11.15 -1.89 10.57
C THR A 57 10.17 -0.74 10.74
N PRO A 58 10.00 0.14 9.72
CA PRO A 58 8.83 1.01 9.68
C PRO A 58 7.54 0.19 9.71
N GLY A 59 6.48 0.74 10.24
CA GLY A 59 5.14 0.18 10.09
C GLY A 59 4.73 0.13 8.62
N PHE A 60 3.95 -0.88 8.24
CA PHE A 60 3.61 -1.12 6.84
C PHE A 60 2.60 -0.09 6.33
N VAL A 61 2.77 0.28 5.06
CA VAL A 61 1.91 1.19 4.31
C VAL A 61 1.19 0.37 3.24
N ASP A 62 -0.08 0.12 3.45
CA ASP A 62 -0.93 -0.58 2.49
C ASP A 62 -1.64 0.45 1.60
N SER A 63 -1.19 0.56 0.36
CA SER A 63 -1.59 1.62 -0.57
C SER A 63 -2.92 1.36 -1.28
N HIS A 64 -3.53 0.18 -1.08
CA HIS A 64 -4.76 -0.22 -1.76
C HIS A 64 -5.59 -1.17 -0.88
N VAL A 65 -6.60 -0.62 -0.20
CA VAL A 65 -7.50 -1.37 0.68
C VAL A 65 -8.95 -0.92 0.51
N HIS A 66 -9.86 -1.86 0.32
CA HIS A 66 -11.30 -1.60 0.33
C HIS A 66 -11.79 -1.44 1.78
N VAL A 67 -11.47 -0.31 2.41
CA VAL A 67 -11.76 -0.10 3.85
C VAL A 67 -13.25 -0.19 4.22
N LEU A 68 -14.15 0.02 3.24
CA LEU A 68 -15.59 -0.22 3.35
C LEU A 68 -16.01 -1.63 2.93
N GLY A 69 -15.06 -2.49 2.63
CA GLY A 69 -15.30 -3.74 1.91
C GLY A 69 -15.44 -3.53 0.41
N GLY A 70 -15.23 -4.59 -0.35
CA GLY A 70 -15.39 -4.68 -1.79
C GLY A 70 -16.56 -5.58 -2.18
N GLY A 71 -16.54 -6.05 -3.43
CA GLY A 71 -17.56 -6.98 -3.96
C GLY A 71 -18.87 -6.31 -4.33
N GLY A 72 -19.86 -7.15 -4.55
CA GLY A 72 -21.16 -6.79 -5.09
C GLY A 72 -21.38 -7.39 -6.47
N GLU A 73 -20.33 -7.84 -7.13
CA GLU A 73 -20.39 -8.59 -8.37
C GLU A 73 -21.13 -9.93 -8.14
N GLY A 74 -22.11 -10.24 -8.98
CA GLY A 74 -22.95 -11.42 -8.82
C GLY A 74 -24.10 -11.25 -7.81
N GLY A 75 -24.29 -10.06 -7.24
CA GLY A 75 -25.44 -9.69 -6.42
C GLY A 75 -25.13 -9.22 -5.00
N PHE A 76 -26.14 -8.71 -4.33
CA PHE A 76 -26.02 -8.03 -3.02
C PHE A 76 -25.48 -8.91 -1.88
N ALA A 77 -25.55 -10.22 -2.02
CA ALA A 77 -24.99 -11.16 -1.03
C ALA A 77 -23.47 -11.30 -1.12
N ASN A 78 -22.85 -10.92 -2.23
CA ASN A 78 -21.42 -11.06 -2.48
C ASN A 78 -20.64 -9.80 -2.06
N ARG A 79 -20.85 -9.35 -0.83
CA ARG A 79 -20.17 -8.19 -0.25
C ARG A 79 -19.19 -8.62 0.81
N THR A 80 -17.96 -8.11 0.75
CA THR A 80 -16.94 -8.34 1.78
C THR A 80 -17.15 -7.40 2.97
N PRO A 81 -16.68 -7.74 4.18
CA PRO A 81 -16.83 -6.90 5.35
C PRO A 81 -15.91 -5.67 5.29
N GLU A 82 -16.21 -4.66 6.12
CA GLU A 82 -15.34 -3.50 6.31
C GLU A 82 -14.03 -3.89 7.02
N ALA A 83 -12.96 -3.16 6.72
CA ALA A 83 -11.72 -3.23 7.47
C ALA A 83 -11.90 -2.68 8.91
N THR A 84 -11.19 -3.29 9.86
CA THR A 84 -11.08 -2.76 11.22
C THR A 84 -9.64 -2.38 11.53
N MET A 85 -9.41 -1.44 12.46
CA MET A 85 -8.07 -1.10 12.90
C MET A 85 -7.31 -2.35 13.37
N GLU A 86 -7.92 -3.15 14.24
CA GLU A 86 -7.33 -4.41 14.75
C GLU A 86 -7.02 -5.39 13.60
N GLY A 87 -7.94 -5.52 12.63
CA GLY A 87 -7.78 -6.37 11.45
C GLY A 87 -6.58 -6.00 10.58
N LEU A 88 -6.22 -4.72 10.52
CA LEU A 88 -5.08 -4.19 9.79
C LEU A 88 -3.79 -4.26 10.64
N THR A 89 -3.83 -3.75 11.87
CA THR A 89 -2.64 -3.61 12.70
C THR A 89 -2.04 -4.93 13.16
N LYS A 90 -2.85 -5.97 13.34
CA LYS A 90 -2.34 -7.32 13.64
C LYS A 90 -1.43 -7.90 12.55
N PHE A 91 -1.46 -7.32 11.35
CA PHE A 91 -0.61 -7.69 10.22
C PHE A 91 0.49 -6.66 9.95
N GLY A 92 0.71 -5.69 10.85
CA GLY A 92 1.77 -4.70 10.74
C GLY A 92 1.38 -3.42 10.01
N VAL A 93 0.16 -3.31 9.48
CA VAL A 93 -0.30 -2.12 8.76
C VAL A 93 -0.60 -1.00 9.74
N THR A 94 0.17 0.08 9.68
CA THR A 94 -0.02 1.30 10.48
C THR A 94 -0.54 2.47 9.65
N THR A 95 -0.38 2.38 8.32
CA THR A 95 -0.86 3.37 7.37
C THR A 95 -1.63 2.67 6.25
N VAL A 96 -2.84 3.17 5.93
CA VAL A 96 -3.71 2.58 4.92
C VAL A 96 -4.25 3.65 3.96
N VAL A 97 -4.41 3.27 2.69
CA VAL A 97 -5.11 4.10 1.70
C VAL A 97 -6.36 3.36 1.22
N GLY A 98 -7.51 3.93 1.56
CA GLY A 98 -8.82 3.40 1.22
C GLY A 98 -9.22 3.70 -0.22
N CYS A 99 -9.89 2.76 -0.88
CA CYS A 99 -10.49 2.93 -2.20
C CYS A 99 -11.90 2.36 -2.26
N LEU A 100 -12.67 2.79 -3.27
CA LEU A 100 -13.89 2.15 -3.72
C LEU A 100 -13.57 1.39 -5.01
N GLY A 101 -14.07 0.17 -5.11
CA GLY A 101 -13.92 -0.65 -6.31
C GLY A 101 -15.11 -0.56 -7.26
N THR A 102 -15.61 -1.72 -7.71
CA THR A 102 -16.71 -1.85 -8.68
C THR A 102 -18.00 -1.17 -8.20
N ASP A 103 -18.33 -1.29 -6.90
CA ASP A 103 -19.51 -0.67 -6.30
C ASP A 103 -19.20 0.73 -5.76
N GLY A 104 -19.31 1.74 -6.61
CA GLY A 104 -19.23 3.16 -6.23
C GLY A 104 -20.58 3.80 -5.89
N ILE A 105 -21.67 3.00 -5.75
CA ILE A 105 -23.03 3.47 -5.48
C ILE A 105 -23.51 3.03 -4.11
N GLY A 106 -23.45 1.74 -3.82
CA GLY A 106 -23.81 1.18 -2.52
C GLY A 106 -22.75 1.42 -1.43
N ARG A 107 -21.55 1.76 -1.86
CA ARG A 107 -20.46 2.35 -1.06
C ARG A 107 -20.05 3.64 -1.74
N ASP A 108 -20.14 4.77 -1.07
CA ASP A 108 -19.94 6.08 -1.65
C ASP A 108 -18.78 6.85 -1.01
N MET A 109 -18.47 8.01 -1.57
CA MET A 109 -17.39 8.88 -1.08
C MET A 109 -17.65 9.43 0.33
N CYS A 110 -18.91 9.66 0.71
CA CYS A 110 -19.24 10.10 2.07
C CYS A 110 -18.85 9.02 3.09
N ALA A 111 -19.26 7.78 2.83
CA ALA A 111 -18.94 6.65 3.68
C ALA A 111 -17.43 6.39 3.71
N LEU A 112 -16.72 6.46 2.57
CA LEU A 112 -15.28 6.26 2.50
C LEU A 112 -14.50 7.28 3.32
N VAL A 113 -14.82 8.57 3.18
CA VAL A 113 -14.16 9.64 3.95
C VAL A 113 -14.50 9.50 5.44
N ALA A 114 -15.74 9.18 5.80
CA ALA A 114 -16.12 8.95 7.20
C ALA A 114 -15.35 7.77 7.81
N LYS A 115 -15.23 6.65 7.09
CA LYS A 115 -14.44 5.50 7.53
C LYS A 115 -12.96 5.84 7.71
N THR A 116 -12.39 6.56 6.76
CA THR A 116 -10.99 7.01 6.81
C THR A 116 -10.73 7.89 8.03
N LYS A 117 -11.63 8.85 8.31
CA LYS A 117 -11.56 9.67 9.53
C LYS A 117 -11.68 8.84 10.79
N GLY A 118 -12.60 7.88 10.84
CA GLY A 118 -12.78 6.97 11.97
C GLY A 118 -11.51 6.14 12.26
N LEU A 119 -10.82 5.64 11.25
CA LEU A 119 -9.54 4.94 11.42
C LEU A 119 -8.44 5.89 11.97
N ASN A 120 -8.42 7.15 11.52
CA ASN A 120 -7.51 8.17 12.05
C ASN A 120 -7.80 8.48 13.54
N GLU A 121 -9.07 8.60 13.93
CA GLU A 121 -9.49 8.81 15.33
C GLU A 121 -9.11 7.62 16.22
N GLN A 122 -9.10 6.41 15.69
CA GLN A 122 -8.68 5.20 16.39
C GLN A 122 -7.16 5.09 16.57
N GLY A 123 -6.38 5.94 15.90
CA GLY A 123 -4.90 5.98 16.08
C GLY A 123 -4.09 5.40 14.94
N MET A 124 -4.71 5.04 13.80
CA MET A 124 -3.99 4.72 12.56
C MET A 124 -3.65 5.99 11.77
N SER A 125 -2.91 5.82 10.68
CA SER A 125 -2.80 6.80 9.62
C SER A 125 -3.59 6.31 8.41
N ALA A 126 -4.71 6.97 8.11
CA ALA A 126 -5.60 6.58 7.05
C ALA A 126 -5.82 7.72 6.05
N TYR A 127 -5.73 7.36 4.78
CA TYR A 127 -5.99 8.21 3.61
C TYR A 127 -6.96 7.50 2.69
N CYS A 128 -7.43 8.17 1.64
CA CYS A 128 -8.24 7.53 0.61
C CYS A 128 -8.06 8.21 -0.75
N TYR A 129 -8.52 7.52 -1.79
CA TYR A 129 -8.69 8.08 -3.13
C TYR A 129 -10.12 8.57 -3.32
N THR A 130 -10.32 9.61 -4.15
CA THR A 130 -11.67 10.00 -4.61
C THR A 130 -12.04 9.21 -5.86
N GLY A 131 -13.28 8.78 -5.94
CA GLY A 131 -13.78 7.99 -7.07
C GLY A 131 -13.96 6.51 -6.79
N SER A 132 -14.15 5.76 -7.85
CA SER A 132 -14.31 4.31 -7.91
C SER A 132 -13.82 3.83 -9.28
N TYR A 133 -14.18 2.60 -9.73
CA TYR A 133 -13.83 2.09 -11.06
C TYR A 133 -14.20 3.02 -12.21
N GLN A 134 -15.22 3.82 -12.04
CA GLN A 134 -15.96 4.44 -13.15
C GLN A 134 -15.47 5.85 -13.49
N ILE A 135 -15.47 6.16 -14.79
CA ILE A 135 -15.41 7.52 -15.35
C ILE A 135 -16.79 7.78 -16.01
N PRO A 136 -17.45 8.92 -15.70
CA PRO A 136 -17.04 10.05 -14.86
C PRO A 136 -16.83 9.68 -13.38
N VAL A 137 -15.83 10.30 -12.75
CA VAL A 137 -15.48 10.05 -11.35
C VAL A 137 -16.55 10.63 -10.42
N HIS A 138 -17.11 9.79 -9.56
CA HIS A 138 -18.01 10.23 -8.48
C HIS A 138 -17.21 10.79 -7.31
N THR A 139 -17.26 12.09 -7.13
CA THR A 139 -16.53 12.84 -6.12
C THR A 139 -17.44 13.27 -4.96
N LEU A 140 -16.84 13.71 -3.85
CA LEU A 140 -17.61 14.24 -2.72
C LEU A 140 -18.07 15.69 -2.93
N THR A 141 -17.27 16.49 -3.67
CA THR A 141 -17.49 17.94 -3.85
C THR A 141 -17.77 18.34 -5.30
N ASP A 142 -18.23 17.42 -6.14
CA ASP A 142 -18.45 17.58 -7.56
C ASP A 142 -17.19 17.94 -8.39
N SER A 143 -15.99 17.75 -7.82
CA SER A 143 -14.73 18.04 -8.49
C SER A 143 -13.58 17.25 -7.88
N ILE A 144 -12.84 16.50 -8.71
CA ILE A 144 -11.60 15.81 -8.33
C ILE A 144 -10.61 16.80 -7.68
N VAL A 145 -10.41 17.96 -8.31
CA VAL A 145 -9.49 18.99 -7.82
C VAL A 145 -9.88 19.47 -6.43
N LYS A 146 -11.18 19.76 -6.20
CA LYS A 146 -11.65 20.21 -4.89
C LYS A 146 -11.55 19.13 -3.82
N ASP A 147 -11.88 17.89 -4.14
CA ASP A 147 -11.76 16.77 -3.22
C ASP A 147 -10.33 16.66 -2.69
N ILE A 148 -9.34 16.62 -3.60
CA ILE A 148 -7.93 16.50 -3.24
C ILE A 148 -7.44 17.74 -2.47
N MET A 149 -7.84 18.94 -2.89
CA MET A 149 -7.38 20.18 -2.24
C MET A 149 -7.98 20.38 -0.84
N MET A 150 -9.28 20.13 -0.68
CA MET A 150 -10.03 20.60 0.48
C MET A 150 -10.25 19.51 1.54
N ILE A 151 -10.10 18.22 1.19
CA ILE A 151 -10.28 17.10 2.11
C ILE A 151 -8.90 16.50 2.41
N GLN A 152 -8.46 16.60 3.65
CA GLN A 152 -7.10 16.25 4.08
C GLN A 152 -6.76 14.79 3.75
N GLU A 153 -7.70 13.89 3.94
CA GLU A 153 -7.54 12.45 3.78
C GLU A 153 -7.48 12.01 2.31
N ILE A 154 -8.01 12.80 1.38
CA ILE A 154 -7.99 12.48 -0.05
C ILE A 154 -6.65 12.89 -0.66
N ILE A 155 -5.90 11.91 -1.18
CA ILE A 155 -4.54 12.11 -1.68
C ILE A 155 -4.39 11.91 -3.21
N GLY A 156 -5.44 11.43 -3.86
CA GLY A 156 -5.45 11.12 -5.29
C GLY A 156 -6.81 10.65 -5.75
N THR A 157 -6.87 10.03 -6.92
CA THR A 157 -8.10 9.48 -7.52
C THR A 157 -7.94 7.98 -7.74
N GLY A 158 -8.97 7.21 -7.48
CA GLY A 158 -8.96 5.75 -7.70
C GLY A 158 -9.96 4.98 -6.85
N GLU A 159 -9.96 3.68 -7.07
CA GLU A 159 -9.22 3.00 -8.17
C GLU A 159 -10.00 3.10 -9.49
N ILE A 160 -9.35 3.63 -10.51
CA ILE A 160 -9.97 3.75 -11.85
C ILE A 160 -9.69 2.46 -12.63
N ALA A 161 -10.73 1.79 -13.13
CA ALA A 161 -10.55 0.55 -13.88
C ALA A 161 -10.32 0.79 -15.36
N ILE A 162 -9.27 0.20 -15.91
CA ILE A 162 -9.02 0.09 -17.34
C ILE A 162 -8.67 -1.36 -17.70
N SER A 163 -8.78 -1.69 -18.98
CA SER A 163 -8.47 -3.04 -19.48
C SER A 163 -9.23 -4.16 -18.74
N ASP A 164 -10.40 -3.83 -18.19
CA ASP A 164 -11.30 -4.69 -17.43
C ASP A 164 -12.73 -4.58 -17.98
N HIS A 165 -13.44 -5.69 -18.02
CA HIS A 165 -14.84 -5.71 -18.51
C HIS A 165 -15.80 -4.94 -17.58
N ARG A 166 -15.42 -4.67 -16.32
CA ARG A 166 -16.20 -3.90 -15.33
C ARG A 166 -15.93 -2.40 -15.41
N SER A 167 -14.94 -1.97 -16.19
CA SER A 167 -14.61 -0.55 -16.35
C SER A 167 -15.71 0.19 -17.17
N SER A 168 -15.75 1.52 -17.06
CA SER A 168 -16.60 2.37 -17.88
C SER A 168 -16.17 2.42 -19.35
N GLN A 169 -15.13 1.71 -19.76
CA GLN A 169 -14.52 1.73 -21.09
C GLN A 169 -14.16 3.15 -21.55
N PRO A 170 -13.39 3.92 -20.74
CA PRO A 170 -13.15 5.33 -21.05
C PRO A 170 -12.35 5.51 -22.33
N THR A 171 -12.61 6.62 -23.01
CA THR A 171 -11.76 7.10 -24.10
C THR A 171 -10.46 7.64 -23.55
N PHE A 172 -9.46 7.85 -24.44
CA PHE A 172 -8.21 8.48 -24.06
C PHE A 172 -8.39 9.86 -23.43
N GLU A 173 -9.26 10.68 -24.04
CA GLU A 173 -9.52 12.05 -23.59
C GLU A 173 -10.17 12.09 -22.19
N GLU A 174 -11.09 11.18 -21.91
CA GLU A 174 -11.74 11.06 -20.61
C GLU A 174 -10.71 10.63 -19.54
N PHE A 175 -9.89 9.61 -19.81
CA PHE A 175 -8.87 9.15 -18.89
C PHE A 175 -7.77 10.22 -18.66
N ALA A 176 -7.26 10.84 -19.73
CA ALA A 176 -6.28 11.91 -19.64
C ALA A 176 -6.79 13.11 -18.83
N ARG A 177 -8.08 13.45 -18.94
CA ARG A 177 -8.74 14.50 -18.14
C ARG A 177 -8.72 14.15 -16.65
N VAL A 178 -9.08 12.92 -16.28
CA VAL A 178 -9.01 12.47 -14.89
C VAL A 178 -7.59 12.59 -14.32
N VAL A 179 -6.58 12.16 -15.09
CA VAL A 179 -5.17 12.26 -14.67
C VAL A 179 -4.74 13.72 -14.51
N ALA A 180 -5.11 14.59 -15.44
CA ALA A 180 -4.80 16.01 -15.39
C ALA A 180 -5.44 16.71 -14.18
N ASP A 181 -6.73 16.47 -13.92
CA ASP A 181 -7.44 17.05 -12.78
C ASP A 181 -6.89 16.55 -11.44
N THR A 182 -6.56 15.27 -11.36
CA THR A 182 -5.91 14.66 -10.18
C THR A 182 -4.54 15.29 -9.91
N ARG A 183 -3.72 15.43 -10.96
CA ARG A 183 -2.42 16.11 -10.87
C ARG A 183 -2.56 17.55 -10.40
N LEU A 184 -3.50 18.29 -10.98
CA LEU A 184 -3.75 19.69 -10.59
C LEU A 184 -4.10 19.79 -9.10
N GLY A 185 -5.00 18.92 -8.62
CA GLY A 185 -5.36 18.86 -7.19
C GLY A 185 -4.15 18.59 -6.30
N GLY A 186 -3.28 17.65 -6.69
CA GLY A 186 -2.04 17.33 -5.99
C GLY A 186 -1.06 18.49 -5.95
N VAL A 187 -0.79 19.11 -7.10
CA VAL A 187 0.14 20.28 -7.22
C VAL A 187 -0.33 21.44 -6.34
N LEU A 188 -1.63 21.76 -6.37
CA LEU A 188 -2.18 22.89 -5.61
C LEU A 188 -2.24 22.65 -4.10
N SER A 189 -2.32 21.39 -3.66
CA SER A 189 -2.42 21.03 -2.24
C SER A 189 -1.11 20.50 -1.62
N GLY A 190 -0.07 20.27 -2.44
CA GLY A 190 1.19 19.66 -2.00
C GLY A 190 1.05 18.16 -1.64
N LYS A 191 0.00 17.50 -2.15
CA LYS A 191 -0.25 16.06 -2.04
C LYS A 191 0.26 15.32 -3.28
N ALA A 192 0.24 14.00 -3.28
CA ALA A 192 0.67 13.19 -4.42
C ALA A 192 -0.15 13.51 -5.68
N GLY A 193 -1.46 13.59 -5.55
CA GLY A 193 -2.37 13.72 -6.69
C GLY A 193 -2.20 12.58 -7.68
N ILE A 194 -1.97 11.36 -7.19
CA ILE A 194 -1.75 10.18 -8.02
C ILE A 194 -3.06 9.57 -8.47
N VAL A 195 -3.08 8.97 -9.66
CA VAL A 195 -4.20 8.13 -10.10
C VAL A 195 -3.82 6.67 -9.85
N ASN A 196 -4.53 6.01 -8.93
CA ASN A 196 -4.44 4.58 -8.74
C ASN A 196 -5.34 3.89 -9.77
N VAL A 197 -4.77 2.98 -10.56
CA VAL A 197 -5.43 2.37 -11.72
C VAL A 197 -5.50 0.87 -11.57
N HIS A 198 -6.74 0.35 -11.47
CA HIS A 198 -7.03 -1.07 -11.55
C HIS A 198 -6.81 -1.59 -12.97
N LEU A 199 -5.94 -2.59 -13.11
CA LEU A 199 -5.69 -3.27 -14.36
C LEU A 199 -6.42 -4.61 -14.40
N GLY A 200 -7.24 -4.80 -15.44
CA GLY A 200 -7.85 -6.09 -15.73
C GLY A 200 -6.92 -7.02 -16.50
N ASP A 201 -7.49 -8.09 -17.04
CA ASP A 201 -6.79 -9.15 -17.78
C ASP A 201 -6.87 -8.99 -19.31
N SER A 202 -7.40 -7.87 -19.79
CA SER A 202 -7.51 -7.58 -21.22
C SER A 202 -6.13 -7.42 -21.88
N PRO A 203 -5.96 -7.88 -23.13
CA PRO A 203 -4.71 -7.70 -23.86
C PRO A 203 -4.33 -6.23 -24.15
N ARG A 204 -5.20 -5.28 -23.85
CA ARG A 204 -4.88 -3.84 -23.90
C ARG A 204 -3.95 -3.38 -22.79
N CYS A 205 -3.79 -4.17 -21.73
CA CYS A 205 -2.83 -3.92 -20.62
C CYS A 205 -2.82 -2.44 -20.17
N LEU A 206 -1.70 -1.73 -20.42
CA LEU A 206 -1.47 -0.34 -20.04
C LEU A 206 -1.70 0.67 -21.19
N ASP A 207 -2.34 0.29 -22.30
CA ASP A 207 -2.43 1.15 -23.51
C ASP A 207 -2.86 2.59 -23.20
N LEU A 208 -3.88 2.81 -22.36
CA LEU A 208 -4.33 4.17 -22.01
C LEU A 208 -3.30 4.93 -21.17
N ILE A 209 -2.60 4.24 -20.27
CA ILE A 209 -1.56 4.83 -19.43
C ILE A 209 -0.36 5.24 -20.30
N GLU A 210 0.10 4.32 -21.16
CA GLU A 210 1.21 4.59 -22.06
C GLU A 210 0.91 5.78 -22.98
N ARG A 211 -0.30 5.86 -23.52
CA ARG A 211 -0.73 7.00 -24.34
C ARG A 211 -0.73 8.32 -23.56
N VAL A 212 -1.20 8.34 -22.31
CA VAL A 212 -1.14 9.55 -21.49
C VAL A 212 0.30 10.02 -21.31
N VAL A 213 1.23 9.10 -21.05
CA VAL A 213 2.66 9.42 -20.86
C VAL A 213 3.31 9.87 -22.17
N ASP A 214 2.97 9.23 -23.28
CA ASP A 214 3.63 9.46 -24.57
C ASP A 214 3.01 10.63 -25.36
N GLU A 215 1.70 10.93 -25.18
CA GLU A 215 0.95 11.93 -25.97
C GLU A 215 0.64 13.22 -25.18
N THR A 216 1.01 13.31 -23.88
CA THR A 216 0.77 14.50 -23.04
C THR A 216 2.02 14.88 -22.25
N GLU A 217 1.97 16.03 -21.54
CA GLU A 217 3.04 16.51 -20.63
C GLU A 217 2.94 15.87 -19.23
N ILE A 218 2.07 14.88 -19.02
CA ILE A 218 1.88 14.24 -17.72
C ILE A 218 2.98 13.20 -17.51
N PRO A 219 3.78 13.27 -16.43
CA PRO A 219 4.84 12.32 -16.20
C PRO A 219 4.29 10.94 -15.77
N ALA A 220 4.99 9.87 -16.11
CA ALA A 220 4.62 8.51 -15.71
C ALA A 220 4.44 8.36 -14.19
N SER A 221 5.19 9.10 -13.38
CA SER A 221 5.07 9.09 -11.92
C SER A 221 3.72 9.57 -11.38
N GLN A 222 2.82 10.07 -12.23
CA GLN A 222 1.48 10.52 -11.83
C GLN A 222 0.45 9.39 -11.76
N ILE A 223 0.77 8.22 -12.30
CA ILE A 223 -0.14 7.08 -12.39
C ILE A 223 0.50 5.88 -11.70
N LEU A 224 -0.26 5.20 -10.85
CA LEU A 224 0.13 3.98 -10.15
C LEU A 224 -0.79 2.83 -10.60
N PRO A 225 -0.40 2.07 -11.64
CA PRO A 225 -1.11 0.85 -12.01
C PRO A 225 -0.93 -0.22 -10.93
N THR A 226 -2.04 -0.82 -10.49
CA THR A 226 -2.07 -1.95 -9.56
C THR A 226 -2.48 -3.25 -10.25
N HIS A 227 -2.24 -4.38 -9.60
CA HIS A 227 -2.47 -5.74 -10.11
C HIS A 227 -1.58 -6.10 -11.32
N ILE A 228 -0.37 -5.52 -11.37
CA ILE A 228 0.54 -5.74 -12.51
C ILE A 228 1.01 -7.19 -12.68
N ASN A 229 0.88 -7.99 -11.64
CA ASN A 229 1.25 -9.41 -11.62
C ASN A 229 0.12 -10.35 -12.07
N ARG A 230 -1.02 -9.83 -12.51
CA ARG A 230 -2.22 -10.60 -12.87
C ARG A 230 -1.98 -11.64 -13.97
N ASN A 231 -1.08 -11.37 -14.91
CA ASN A 231 -0.61 -12.32 -15.93
C ASN A 231 0.72 -11.87 -16.56
N GLU A 232 1.40 -12.79 -17.27
CA GLU A 232 2.72 -12.55 -17.86
C GLU A 232 2.74 -11.41 -18.90
N MET A 233 1.68 -11.25 -19.70
CA MET A 233 1.61 -10.18 -20.71
C MET A 233 1.56 -8.81 -20.05
N LEU A 234 0.68 -8.62 -19.08
CA LEU A 234 0.55 -7.38 -18.31
C LEU A 234 1.84 -7.08 -17.55
N PHE A 235 2.42 -8.10 -16.91
CA PHE A 235 3.67 -7.97 -16.18
C PHE A 235 4.83 -7.51 -17.08
N GLY A 236 4.97 -8.09 -18.29
CA GLY A 236 5.97 -7.66 -19.26
C GLY A 236 5.84 -6.19 -19.64
N LYS A 237 4.62 -5.73 -19.89
CA LYS A 237 4.33 -4.30 -20.16
C LYS A 237 4.62 -3.40 -18.96
N SER A 238 4.39 -3.90 -17.74
CA SER A 238 4.67 -3.15 -16.53
C SER A 238 6.18 -2.92 -16.29
N ILE A 239 7.05 -3.85 -16.72
CA ILE A 239 8.50 -3.64 -16.75
C ILE A 239 8.85 -2.46 -17.68
N GLU A 240 8.31 -2.44 -18.90
CA GLU A 240 8.55 -1.35 -19.87
C GLU A 240 8.13 0.01 -19.30
N TYR A 241 6.96 0.06 -18.64
CA TYR A 241 6.46 1.27 -17.98
C TYR A 241 7.34 1.72 -16.81
N ALA A 242 7.77 0.79 -15.96
CA ALA A 242 8.65 1.10 -14.83
C ALA A 242 10.03 1.62 -15.27
N LEU A 243 10.58 1.10 -16.38
CA LEU A 243 11.82 1.60 -16.98
C LEU A 243 11.68 3.03 -17.54
N LYS A 244 10.47 3.46 -17.93
CA LYS A 244 10.17 4.87 -18.28
C LYS A 244 10.03 5.78 -17.05
N GLY A 245 10.20 5.26 -15.81
CA GLY A 245 10.13 6.01 -14.55
C GLY A 245 8.76 5.97 -13.87
N GLY A 246 7.81 5.19 -14.37
CA GLY A 246 6.55 4.90 -13.69
C GLY A 246 6.75 4.09 -12.41
N ALA A 247 5.84 4.23 -11.45
CA ALA A 247 5.74 3.32 -10.32
C ALA A 247 4.72 2.24 -10.64
N VAL A 248 4.90 1.04 -10.09
CA VAL A 248 4.04 -0.12 -10.32
C VAL A 248 3.71 -0.82 -9.01
N ASP A 249 2.51 -1.37 -8.92
CA ASP A 249 2.01 -2.00 -7.71
C ASP A 249 1.61 -3.46 -7.95
N PHE A 250 2.28 -4.34 -7.22
CA PHE A 250 1.94 -5.75 -7.15
C PHE A 250 0.80 -5.99 -6.17
N THR A 251 -0.07 -6.92 -6.46
CA THR A 251 -1.04 -7.41 -5.49
C THR A 251 -0.50 -8.64 -4.79
N GLY A 252 -0.38 -8.55 -3.47
CA GLY A 252 0.00 -9.68 -2.63
C GLY A 252 -1.18 -10.64 -2.39
N ASN A 253 -0.88 -11.91 -2.22
CA ASN A 253 -1.88 -12.96 -2.03
C ASN A 253 -1.60 -13.82 -0.79
N GLU A 254 -2.66 -14.26 -0.10
CA GLU A 254 -2.51 -15.19 1.02
C GLU A 254 -2.15 -16.61 0.59
N ASP A 255 -2.77 -17.08 -0.48
CA ASP A 255 -2.48 -18.40 -1.08
C ASP A 255 -1.70 -18.21 -2.39
N ILE A 256 -0.41 -17.86 -2.24
CA ILE A 256 0.47 -17.53 -3.36
C ILE A 256 0.52 -18.68 -4.39
N ASP A 257 0.58 -19.94 -3.93
CA ASP A 257 0.67 -21.11 -4.81
C ASP A 257 -0.63 -21.30 -5.61
N TYR A 258 -1.79 -21.02 -4.99
CA TYR A 258 -3.08 -21.05 -5.68
C TYR A 258 -3.12 -20.02 -6.83
N TRP A 259 -2.76 -18.75 -6.57
CA TRP A 259 -2.84 -17.71 -7.58
C TRP A 259 -1.85 -17.93 -8.73
N GLU A 260 -0.64 -18.39 -8.43
CA GLU A 260 0.35 -18.76 -9.45
C GLU A 260 -0.13 -19.95 -10.31
N THR A 261 -0.68 -21.00 -9.71
CA THR A 261 -0.96 -22.25 -10.43
C THR A 261 -2.35 -22.33 -11.06
N ILE A 262 -3.33 -21.68 -10.48
CA ILE A 262 -4.72 -21.72 -10.94
C ILE A 262 -5.11 -20.48 -11.73
N CYS A 263 -4.59 -19.32 -11.34
CA CYS A 263 -4.91 -18.04 -11.97
C CYS A 263 -3.83 -17.52 -12.92
N ASP A 264 -2.70 -18.23 -13.04
CA ASP A 264 -1.56 -17.88 -13.92
C ASP A 264 -0.95 -16.51 -13.58
N GLU A 265 -1.01 -16.11 -12.29
CA GLU A 265 -0.41 -14.88 -11.83
C GLU A 265 1.12 -15.00 -11.71
N VAL A 266 1.81 -13.92 -12.00
CA VAL A 266 3.25 -13.82 -11.75
C VAL A 266 3.49 -13.69 -10.25
N ARG A 267 4.14 -14.70 -9.64
CA ARG A 267 4.52 -14.66 -8.21
C ARG A 267 5.30 -13.39 -7.90
N VAL A 268 4.89 -12.66 -6.87
CA VAL A 268 5.44 -11.33 -6.55
C VAL A 268 6.96 -11.35 -6.39
N CYS A 269 7.52 -12.28 -5.61
CA CYS A 269 8.97 -12.37 -5.40
C CYS A 269 9.75 -12.61 -6.71
N ASN A 270 9.22 -13.43 -7.63
CA ASN A 270 9.80 -13.65 -8.95
C ASN A 270 9.66 -12.39 -9.82
N GLY A 271 8.51 -11.71 -9.75
CA GLY A 271 8.27 -10.46 -10.47
C GLY A 271 9.25 -9.36 -10.06
N ILE A 272 9.42 -9.14 -8.74
CA ILE A 272 10.38 -8.16 -8.22
C ILE A 272 11.80 -8.49 -8.67
N LYS A 273 12.21 -9.76 -8.57
CA LYS A 273 13.54 -10.18 -9.04
C LYS A 273 13.73 -9.88 -10.53
N ARG A 274 12.76 -10.24 -11.37
CA ARG A 274 12.80 -9.96 -12.83
C ARG A 274 12.85 -8.46 -13.13
N MET A 275 12.14 -7.62 -12.38
CA MET A 275 12.22 -6.15 -12.50
C MET A 275 13.61 -5.63 -12.14
N LEU A 276 14.19 -6.11 -11.03
CA LEU A 276 15.56 -5.75 -10.63
C LEU A 276 16.59 -6.18 -11.67
N ASP A 277 16.48 -7.40 -12.20
CA ASP A 277 17.36 -7.93 -13.26
C ASP A 277 17.22 -7.13 -14.57
N ALA A 278 16.05 -6.58 -14.86
CA ALA A 278 15.79 -5.69 -15.99
C ALA A 278 16.30 -4.24 -15.76
N GLY A 279 16.75 -3.90 -14.55
CA GLY A 279 17.28 -2.56 -14.22
C GLY A 279 16.22 -1.55 -13.76
N VAL A 280 15.02 -2.01 -13.37
CA VAL A 280 14.01 -1.16 -12.74
C VAL A 280 14.53 -0.67 -11.38
N ASN A 281 14.37 0.63 -11.11
CA ASN A 281 14.74 1.20 -9.82
C ASN A 281 13.86 0.58 -8.70
N PRO A 282 14.45 -0.02 -7.64
CA PRO A 282 13.70 -0.61 -6.52
C PRO A 282 12.64 0.32 -5.93
N ASP A 283 12.89 1.63 -5.90
CA ASP A 283 11.97 2.65 -5.34
C ASP A 283 10.66 2.81 -6.15
N ARG A 284 10.54 2.15 -7.31
CA ARG A 284 9.37 2.21 -8.19
C ARG A 284 8.41 1.02 -8.01
N MET A 285 8.73 0.08 -7.14
CA MET A 285 7.92 -1.11 -6.90
C MET A 285 7.23 -1.02 -5.55
N THR A 286 5.94 -1.30 -5.53
CA THR A 286 5.14 -1.45 -4.30
C THR A 286 4.40 -2.79 -4.30
N ILE A 287 4.02 -3.23 -3.11
CA ILE A 287 3.10 -4.34 -2.90
C ILE A 287 1.93 -3.80 -2.07
N SER A 288 0.71 -4.00 -2.54
CA SER A 288 -0.50 -3.74 -1.78
C SER A 288 -1.30 -5.02 -1.57
N SER A 289 -2.23 -5.00 -0.64
CA SER A 289 -2.97 -6.22 -0.28
C SER A 289 -4.24 -6.44 -1.06
N ASP A 290 -4.79 -5.41 -1.69
CA ASP A 290 -6.20 -5.41 -2.11
C ASP A 290 -7.13 -5.87 -0.97
N GLY A 291 -6.77 -5.45 0.25
CA GLY A 291 -7.40 -5.91 1.49
C GLY A 291 -8.88 -5.59 1.52
N GLN A 292 -9.69 -6.55 2.00
CA GLN A 292 -11.16 -6.51 1.97
C GLN A 292 -11.75 -6.42 0.53
N GLY A 293 -10.93 -6.50 -0.50
CA GLY A 293 -11.36 -6.70 -1.89
C GLY A 293 -12.02 -8.07 -2.07
N SER A 294 -12.81 -8.20 -3.12
CA SER A 294 -13.45 -9.47 -3.48
C SER A 294 -12.54 -10.28 -4.39
N LEU A 295 -12.23 -11.51 -3.98
CA LEU A 295 -11.36 -12.42 -4.72
C LEU A 295 -12.21 -13.57 -5.29
N PRO A 296 -12.50 -13.60 -6.61
CA PRO A 296 -13.20 -14.71 -7.22
C PRO A 296 -12.32 -15.96 -7.21
N MET A 297 -12.79 -17.02 -6.54
CA MET A 297 -12.07 -18.28 -6.40
C MET A 297 -12.54 -19.29 -7.43
N TYR A 298 -11.61 -20.02 -8.05
CA TYR A 298 -11.88 -21.01 -9.08
C TYR A 298 -11.23 -22.35 -8.72
N SER A 299 -11.84 -23.45 -9.15
CA SER A 299 -11.21 -24.76 -9.12
C SER A 299 -10.22 -24.94 -10.28
N SER A 300 -9.39 -25.98 -10.21
CA SER A 300 -8.41 -26.29 -11.26
C SER A 300 -9.02 -26.56 -12.65
N ASP A 301 -10.32 -26.87 -12.73
CA ASP A 301 -11.09 -27.00 -13.97
C ASP A 301 -11.83 -25.71 -14.37
N GLY A 302 -11.53 -24.57 -13.72
CA GLY A 302 -12.06 -23.26 -14.03
C GLY A 302 -13.47 -22.98 -13.51
N LYS A 303 -14.01 -23.83 -12.63
CA LYS A 303 -15.35 -23.63 -12.06
C LYS A 303 -15.30 -22.62 -10.91
N PHE A 304 -16.18 -21.62 -10.92
CA PHE A 304 -16.33 -20.68 -9.82
C PHE A 304 -16.74 -21.36 -8.51
N LEU A 305 -15.96 -21.17 -7.45
CA LEU A 305 -16.14 -21.74 -6.12
C LEU A 305 -16.80 -20.79 -5.13
N GLY A 306 -16.69 -19.50 -5.36
CA GLY A 306 -17.20 -18.46 -4.46
C GLY A 306 -16.30 -17.23 -4.42
N MET A 307 -16.60 -16.30 -3.52
CA MET A 307 -15.81 -15.09 -3.31
C MET A 307 -14.98 -15.22 -2.04
N GLY A 308 -13.65 -15.13 -2.17
CA GLY A 308 -12.73 -14.89 -1.08
C GLY A 308 -12.66 -13.41 -0.70
N VAL A 309 -11.88 -13.10 0.32
CA VAL A 309 -11.67 -11.74 0.84
C VAL A 309 -10.17 -11.49 0.95
N GLY A 310 -9.66 -10.46 0.27
CA GLY A 310 -8.28 -10.03 0.38
C GLY A 310 -7.91 -9.63 1.81
N GLN A 311 -6.69 -9.90 2.23
CA GLN A 311 -6.23 -9.56 3.58
C GLN A 311 -4.81 -9.00 3.57
N SER A 312 -4.57 -8.01 4.42
CA SER A 312 -3.24 -7.37 4.53
C SER A 312 -2.15 -8.29 5.14
N SER A 313 -2.50 -9.48 5.59
CA SER A 313 -1.53 -10.51 6.01
C SER A 313 -0.59 -10.94 4.88
N CYS A 314 -1.00 -10.82 3.62
CA CYS A 314 -0.18 -11.13 2.46
C CYS A 314 1.08 -10.25 2.37
N LEU A 315 1.06 -9.00 2.83
CA LEU A 315 2.18 -8.07 2.69
C LEU A 315 3.49 -8.62 3.26
N LEU A 316 3.49 -8.99 4.54
CA LEU A 316 4.68 -9.55 5.17
C LEU A 316 5.03 -10.94 4.63
N LYS A 317 4.02 -11.69 4.16
CA LYS A 317 4.24 -12.99 3.53
C LYS A 317 5.00 -12.85 2.21
N GLU A 318 4.64 -11.89 1.36
CA GLU A 318 5.36 -11.57 0.13
C GLU A 318 6.80 -11.10 0.39
N VAL A 319 7.01 -10.27 1.43
CA VAL A 319 8.36 -9.89 1.85
C VAL A 319 9.19 -11.11 2.25
N LYS A 320 8.62 -12.06 2.99
CA LYS A 320 9.30 -13.32 3.34
C LYS A 320 9.67 -14.15 2.11
N GLU A 321 8.77 -14.28 1.16
CA GLU A 321 9.05 -14.97 -0.11
C GLU A 321 10.21 -14.28 -0.85
N CYS A 322 10.24 -12.95 -0.89
CA CYS A 322 11.34 -12.19 -1.49
C CYS A 322 12.68 -12.50 -0.82
N VAL A 323 12.72 -12.51 0.51
CA VAL A 323 13.96 -12.71 1.27
C VAL A 323 14.41 -14.18 1.25
N PHE A 324 13.50 -15.12 1.58
CA PHE A 324 13.89 -16.51 1.84
C PHE A 324 13.87 -17.38 0.59
N LYS A 325 13.13 -17.00 -0.47
CA LYS A 325 13.00 -17.81 -1.68
C LYS A 325 13.80 -17.25 -2.87
N THR A 326 13.86 -15.94 -3.02
CA THR A 326 14.56 -15.30 -4.14
C THR A 326 15.81 -14.52 -3.74
N GLU A 327 16.19 -14.56 -2.44
CA GLU A 327 17.38 -13.93 -1.89
C GLU A 327 17.47 -12.42 -2.15
N ILE A 328 16.30 -11.76 -2.31
CA ILE A 328 16.24 -10.29 -2.39
C ILE A 328 16.60 -9.71 -1.02
N PRO A 329 17.53 -8.74 -0.94
CA PRO A 329 17.88 -8.10 0.34
C PRO A 329 16.65 -7.58 1.09
N LEU A 330 16.60 -7.77 2.41
CA LEU A 330 15.46 -7.34 3.24
C LEU A 330 15.17 -5.85 3.07
N GLU A 331 16.21 -5.01 2.91
CA GLU A 331 16.07 -3.58 2.68
C GLU A 331 15.22 -3.26 1.43
N ILE A 332 15.41 -4.03 0.36
CA ILE A 332 14.63 -3.88 -0.87
C ILE A 332 13.22 -4.45 -0.68
N ALA A 333 13.13 -5.67 -0.12
CA ALA A 333 11.84 -6.31 0.07
C ALA A 333 10.91 -5.51 0.99
N ILE A 334 11.43 -5.04 2.15
CA ILE A 334 10.62 -4.28 3.11
C ILE A 334 10.26 -2.87 2.59
N SER A 335 11.09 -2.27 1.73
CA SER A 335 10.80 -0.97 1.14
C SER A 335 9.54 -0.98 0.29
N THR A 336 9.19 -2.12 -0.34
CA THR A 336 8.00 -2.25 -1.19
C THR A 336 6.68 -2.09 -0.44
N ILE A 337 6.67 -2.32 0.87
CA ILE A 337 5.50 -2.16 1.75
C ILE A 337 5.69 -1.06 2.80
N THR A 338 6.76 -0.26 2.72
CA THR A 338 7.04 0.81 3.69
C THR A 338 7.39 2.12 2.99
N SER A 339 8.68 2.35 2.69
CA SER A 339 9.18 3.61 2.15
C SER A 339 8.74 3.91 0.72
N ASN A 340 8.60 2.89 -0.13
CA ASN A 340 8.22 3.10 -1.52
C ASN A 340 6.78 3.63 -1.65
N PRO A 341 5.75 2.94 -1.09
CA PRO A 341 4.39 3.48 -1.15
C PRO A 341 4.28 4.83 -0.42
N ALA A 342 4.98 5.03 0.70
CA ALA A 342 5.00 6.32 1.39
C ALA A 342 5.58 7.46 0.52
N ALA A 343 6.66 7.18 -0.22
CA ALA A 343 7.30 8.16 -1.11
C ALA A 343 6.44 8.46 -2.34
N ILE A 344 5.93 7.42 -3.01
CA ILE A 344 5.08 7.54 -4.19
C ILE A 344 3.80 8.33 -3.87
N LEU A 345 3.23 8.10 -2.70
CA LEU A 345 2.00 8.75 -2.23
C LEU A 345 2.28 10.05 -1.45
N HIS A 346 3.52 10.52 -1.40
CA HIS A 346 3.96 11.72 -0.68
C HIS A 346 3.48 11.78 0.78
N LEU A 347 3.45 10.64 1.49
CA LEU A 347 3.02 10.55 2.88
C LEU A 347 4.13 11.02 3.81
N LYS A 348 4.00 12.25 4.30
CA LYS A 348 5.01 12.88 5.14
C LYS A 348 5.16 12.15 6.48
N GLY A 349 6.41 11.87 6.86
CA GLY A 349 6.74 11.22 8.12
C GLY A 349 6.41 9.72 8.17
N LYS A 350 6.17 9.06 7.03
CA LYS A 350 5.81 7.65 6.93
C LYS A 350 6.89 6.81 6.22
N GLY A 351 6.87 5.51 6.49
CA GLY A 351 7.66 4.51 5.77
C GLY A 351 9.16 4.47 6.12
N LYS A 352 9.60 5.18 7.17
CA LYS A 352 11.01 5.15 7.61
C LYS A 352 11.15 5.13 9.13
N VAL A 353 12.25 4.52 9.61
CA VAL A 353 12.73 4.69 10.98
C VAL A 353 13.76 5.82 10.98
N GLU A 354 13.29 7.06 11.16
CA GLU A 354 14.12 8.26 11.07
C GLU A 354 13.68 9.30 12.12
N GLU A 355 14.62 10.06 12.69
CA GLU A 355 14.29 11.12 13.66
C GLU A 355 13.32 12.15 13.05
N GLY A 356 12.23 12.45 13.75
CA GLY A 356 11.16 13.34 13.32
C GLY A 356 10.02 12.64 12.56
N TYR A 357 10.20 11.39 12.11
CA TYR A 357 9.14 10.58 11.52
C TYR A 357 8.15 10.09 12.57
N ASP A 358 6.99 9.66 12.13
CA ASP A 358 5.98 9.09 13.01
C ASP A 358 6.49 7.77 13.61
N ALA A 359 6.14 7.54 14.86
CA ALA A 359 6.45 6.29 15.56
C ALA A 359 5.48 5.18 15.13
N ASP A 360 5.54 4.86 13.83
CA ASP A 360 4.85 3.75 13.18
C ASP A 360 5.91 2.67 12.91
N LEU A 361 5.90 1.61 13.73
CA LEU A 361 6.99 0.66 13.80
C LEU A 361 6.47 -0.77 13.89
N CYS A 362 7.19 -1.71 13.27
CA CYS A 362 7.00 -3.14 13.44
C CYS A 362 8.26 -3.77 14.06
N ILE A 363 8.08 -4.52 15.13
CA ILE A 363 9.12 -5.36 15.72
C ILE A 363 8.90 -6.79 15.23
N LEU A 364 9.94 -7.38 14.64
CA LEU A 364 9.93 -8.70 14.03
C LEU A 364 10.97 -9.60 14.72
N ASP A 365 10.74 -10.91 14.69
CA ASP A 365 11.80 -11.89 15.01
C ASP A 365 12.69 -12.17 13.78
N GLN A 366 13.67 -13.06 13.92
CA GLN A 366 14.62 -13.41 12.85
C GLN A 366 13.98 -14.19 11.68
N GLU A 367 12.81 -14.80 11.90
CA GLU A 367 11.98 -15.44 10.88
C GLU A 367 10.94 -14.47 10.27
N LEU A 368 11.12 -13.16 10.53
CA LEU A 368 10.22 -12.09 10.12
C LEU A 368 8.78 -12.27 10.59
N GLN A 369 8.55 -12.88 11.78
CA GLN A 369 7.23 -12.90 12.40
C GLN A 369 7.00 -11.62 13.20
N LEU A 370 5.79 -11.07 13.15
CA LEU A 370 5.42 -9.91 13.96
C LEU A 370 5.44 -10.28 15.45
N VAL A 371 6.14 -9.48 16.25
CA VAL A 371 6.21 -9.54 17.70
C VAL A 371 5.38 -8.41 18.32
N GLU A 372 5.57 -7.18 17.83
CA GLU A 372 4.83 -6.01 18.30
C GLU A 372 4.64 -5.01 17.16
N VAL A 373 3.50 -4.32 17.14
CA VAL A 373 3.19 -3.22 16.21
C VAL A 373 2.88 -1.97 17.01
N ILE A 374 3.55 -0.89 16.65
CA ILE A 374 3.39 0.43 17.26
C ILE A 374 2.85 1.36 16.18
N ALA A 375 1.68 1.95 16.40
CA ALA A 375 1.08 2.96 15.53
C ALA A 375 0.97 4.28 16.29
N LYS A 376 1.52 5.35 15.71
CA LYS A 376 1.59 6.68 16.34
C LYS A 376 2.06 6.60 17.80
N GLY A 377 3.08 5.78 18.05
CA GLY A 377 3.70 5.60 19.36
C GLY A 377 2.95 4.71 20.36
N ASN A 378 1.78 4.21 20.01
CA ASN A 378 1.00 3.30 20.86
C ASN A 378 1.15 1.86 20.38
N THR A 379 1.36 0.93 21.30
CA THR A 379 1.29 -0.50 20.98
C THR A 379 -0.13 -0.88 20.64
N VAL A 380 -0.35 -1.32 19.39
CA VAL A 380 -1.66 -1.70 18.84
C VAL A 380 -1.81 -3.19 18.60
N TYR A 381 -0.68 -3.91 18.59
CA TYR A 381 -0.63 -5.37 18.54
C TYR A 381 0.61 -5.85 19.28
N LYS A 382 0.46 -6.95 20.02
CA LYS A 382 1.56 -7.67 20.69
C LYS A 382 1.22 -9.15 20.73
N LYS A 383 2.18 -9.99 20.29
CA LYS A 383 2.05 -11.45 20.25
C LYS A 383 2.12 -12.06 21.65
#